data_4a3a2cfb0be4bc090928c1b0dffc0dde
#
_entry.id   4a3a2cfb0be4bc090928c1b0dffc0dde
#
_cell.length_a   1.000
_cell.length_b   1.000
_cell.length_c   1.000
_cell.angle_alpha   90.00
_cell.angle_beta   90.00
_cell.angle_gamma   90.00
#
_symmetry.space_group_name_H-M   'P 1'
#
loop_
_entity.id
_entity.type
_entity.pdbx_description
1 polymer ?
#
loop_
_entity_poly.entity_id
_entity_poly.type
_entity_poly.pdbx_seq_one_letter_code
_entity_poly.pdbx_strand_id
1 'polypeptide(L)'
;NSCTIELFLKVKSKNLKNWEWITNVFPNKPDWINNSYWAPEINTENGKDYIYYTARKKGAGLCVAVASSDSPEGPYTDHGPVVCEPIVGYIDGFAIRDKNNKLYLIWKTDGNSKNQPTPFWAQEMNEERTELLGKPVELFRNDLDWEGKLIEGEAIVKHGNYYYCFYSANGCCGERCTYTTGVARAKDLFGPWEKDPNNPI
;
A
#
# COMPACT_ATOMS: atom_id res chain seq x y z
N ASN A 1 5.39 30.15 16.52
CA ASN A 1 5.84 28.76 16.31
C ASN A 1 4.87 28.10 15.33
N SER A 2 5.23 28.10 14.03
CA SER A 2 4.51 27.27 13.05
C SER A 2 4.86 25.82 13.35
N CYS A 3 3.87 25.00 13.75
CA CYS A 3 4.01 23.56 13.73
C CYS A 3 4.18 23.15 12.25
N THR A 4 5.40 22.89 11.85
CA THR A 4 5.68 22.26 10.55
C THR A 4 5.16 20.83 10.65
N ILE A 5 4.08 20.50 9.92
CA ILE A 5 3.60 19.13 9.84
C ILE A 5 4.61 18.41 8.94
N GLU A 6 5.44 17.57 9.54
CA GLU A 6 6.34 16.69 8.80
C GLU A 6 5.55 15.49 8.29
N LEU A 7 5.47 15.35 6.96
CA LEU A 7 4.72 14.30 6.31
C LEU A 7 5.67 13.26 5.72
N PHE A 8 5.55 12.02 6.20
CA PHE A 8 6.35 10.87 5.79
C PHE A 8 7.86 11.09 5.98
N LEU A 9 8.32 10.88 7.20
CA LEU A 9 9.74 10.86 7.54
C LEU A 9 10.43 9.68 6.87
N LYS A 10 11.52 9.94 6.15
CA LYS A 10 12.39 8.90 5.59
C LYS A 10 13.64 8.76 6.43
N VAL A 11 13.92 7.56 6.83
CA VAL A 11 15.09 7.18 7.61
C VAL A 11 15.85 6.04 6.93
N LYS A 12 17.14 5.90 7.19
CA LYS A 12 17.96 4.78 6.72
C LYS A 12 18.67 4.08 7.87
N SER A 13 19.00 2.81 7.67
CA SER A 13 19.80 2.02 8.61
C SER A 13 20.66 1.01 7.87
N LYS A 14 21.86 0.74 8.39
CA LYS A 14 22.75 -0.33 7.92
C LYS A 14 22.52 -1.66 8.66
N ASN A 15 21.85 -1.64 9.80
CA ASN A 15 21.76 -2.78 10.72
C ASN A 15 20.38 -2.96 11.36
N LEU A 16 19.37 -2.21 10.94
CA LEU A 16 17.99 -2.18 11.44
C LEU A 16 17.87 -1.83 12.95
N LYS A 17 18.96 -1.36 13.57
CA LYS A 17 19.00 -0.96 14.99
C LYS A 17 19.21 0.55 15.15
N ASN A 18 20.17 1.10 14.38
CA ASN A 18 20.50 2.51 14.38
C ASN A 18 19.94 3.15 13.12
N TRP A 19 19.11 4.16 13.27
CA TRP A 19 18.42 4.83 12.20
C TRP A 19 18.88 6.27 12.09
N GLU A 20 19.14 6.71 10.87
CA GLU A 20 19.51 8.08 10.54
C GLU A 20 18.37 8.71 9.73
N TRP A 21 18.00 9.94 10.11
CA TRP A 21 17.06 10.72 9.32
C TRP A 21 17.67 11.08 7.95
N ILE A 22 16.88 10.99 6.91
CA ILE A 22 17.26 11.38 5.55
C ILE A 22 16.54 12.65 5.14
N THR A 23 15.19 12.60 5.09
CA THR A 23 14.38 13.71 4.59
C THR A 23 12.93 13.59 5.02
N ASN A 24 12.17 14.66 4.82
CA ASN A 24 10.72 14.63 4.73
C ASN A 24 10.31 14.49 3.28
N VAL A 25 9.49 13.49 2.97
CA VAL A 25 9.00 13.27 1.60
C VAL A 25 8.25 14.50 1.10
N PHE A 26 7.39 15.07 1.95
CA PHE A 26 6.66 16.28 1.65
C PHE A 26 6.95 17.37 2.68
N PRO A 27 7.88 18.31 2.42
CA PRO A 27 8.10 19.47 3.28
C PRO A 27 6.88 20.40 3.30
N ASN A 28 6.07 20.37 2.24
CA ASN A 28 4.80 21.06 2.16
C ASN A 28 3.70 20.07 1.76
N LYS A 29 2.53 20.21 2.37
CA LYS A 29 1.37 19.40 2.04
C LYS A 29 0.94 19.59 0.58
N PRO A 30 0.81 18.51 -0.22
CA PRO A 30 0.23 18.62 -1.57
C PRO A 30 -1.18 19.22 -1.55
N ASP A 31 -1.47 20.11 -2.50
CA ASP A 31 -2.70 20.92 -2.50
C ASP A 31 -4.00 20.12 -2.61
N TRP A 32 -3.94 18.94 -3.25
CA TRP A 32 -5.11 18.08 -3.43
C TRP A 32 -5.54 17.37 -2.13
N ILE A 33 -4.64 17.24 -1.14
CA ILE A 33 -4.88 16.47 0.08
C ILE A 33 -5.67 17.29 1.10
N ASN A 34 -6.70 16.67 1.67
CA ASN A 34 -7.41 17.17 2.83
C ASN A 34 -6.72 16.73 4.14
N ASN A 35 -6.70 15.41 4.37
CA ASN A 35 -6.12 14.77 5.58
C ASN A 35 -5.82 13.28 5.31
N SER A 36 -5.60 12.50 6.38
CA SER A 36 -5.41 11.04 6.35
C SER A 36 -4.18 10.61 5.55
N TYR A 37 -3.00 10.85 6.13
CA TYR A 37 -1.71 10.44 5.56
C TYR A 37 -1.32 9.08 6.14
N TRP A 38 -1.56 8.00 5.40
CA TRP A 38 -1.37 6.63 5.89
C TRP A 38 -0.50 5.79 4.98
N ALA A 39 0.06 4.73 5.55
CA ALA A 39 0.67 3.58 4.90
C ALA A 39 1.59 3.92 3.71
N PRO A 40 2.65 4.70 3.92
CA PRO A 40 3.62 4.91 2.85
C PRO A 40 4.41 3.63 2.61
N GLU A 41 4.44 3.20 1.35
CA GLU A 41 5.26 2.08 0.87
C GLU A 41 6.29 2.59 -0.13
N ILE A 42 7.53 2.17 0.01
CA ILE A 42 8.61 2.57 -0.89
C ILE A 42 8.99 1.42 -1.83
N ASN A 43 9.08 1.76 -3.11
CA ASN A 43 9.58 0.87 -4.15
C ASN A 43 10.73 1.55 -4.89
N THR A 44 11.93 0.99 -4.82
CA THR A 44 13.10 1.52 -5.53
C THR A 44 13.35 0.69 -6.78
N GLU A 45 13.36 1.33 -7.93
CA GLU A 45 13.60 0.68 -9.21
C GLU A 45 14.48 1.56 -10.10
N ASN A 46 15.54 0.96 -10.68
CA ASN A 46 16.52 1.65 -11.56
C ASN A 46 17.13 2.92 -10.93
N GLY A 47 17.33 2.91 -9.61
CA GLY A 47 17.89 4.04 -8.87
C GLY A 47 16.90 5.16 -8.57
N LYS A 48 15.65 5.00 -8.93
CA LYS A 48 14.56 5.94 -8.63
C LYS A 48 13.66 5.38 -7.53
N ASP A 49 13.34 6.22 -6.56
CA ASP A 49 12.41 5.89 -5.49
C ASP A 49 10.98 6.31 -5.88
N TYR A 50 10.05 5.42 -5.62
CA TYR A 50 8.61 5.66 -5.73
C TYR A 50 7.99 5.40 -4.36
N ILE A 51 7.21 6.34 -3.88
CA ILE A 51 6.49 6.23 -2.61
C ILE A 51 5.00 6.21 -2.93
N TYR A 52 4.36 5.07 -2.65
CA TYR A 52 2.92 4.94 -2.67
C TYR A 52 2.39 5.29 -1.30
N TYR A 53 1.32 6.05 -1.23
CA TYR A 53 0.76 6.49 0.04
C TYR A 53 -0.74 6.70 -0.06
N THR A 54 -1.39 6.60 1.08
CA THR A 54 -2.83 6.88 1.19
C THR A 54 -3.04 8.31 1.66
N ALA A 55 -3.96 9.03 1.00
CA ALA A 55 -4.43 10.30 1.49
C ALA A 55 -5.89 10.57 1.09
N ARG A 56 -6.61 11.35 1.90
CA ARG A 56 -7.95 11.77 1.57
C ARG A 56 -7.93 12.97 0.64
N LYS A 57 -8.52 12.82 -0.54
CA LYS A 57 -8.66 13.88 -1.53
C LYS A 57 -9.73 14.87 -1.11
N LYS A 58 -9.51 16.17 -1.33
CA LYS A 58 -10.52 17.23 -1.11
C LYS A 58 -11.76 16.95 -1.96
N GLY A 59 -12.92 16.89 -1.32
CA GLY A 59 -14.20 16.62 -2.00
C GLY A 59 -14.40 15.19 -2.52
N ALA A 60 -13.53 14.25 -2.11
CA ALA A 60 -13.61 12.84 -2.50
C ALA A 60 -13.20 11.92 -1.33
N GLY A 61 -13.04 10.61 -1.59
CA GLY A 61 -12.66 9.61 -0.61
C GLY A 61 -11.15 9.49 -0.38
N LEU A 62 -10.76 8.35 0.21
CA LEU A 62 -9.37 7.96 0.32
C LEU A 62 -8.85 7.48 -1.03
N CYS A 63 -7.62 7.84 -1.33
CA CYS A 63 -6.95 7.53 -2.58
C CYS A 63 -5.57 6.95 -2.30
N VAL A 64 -5.13 6.02 -3.13
CA VAL A 64 -3.72 5.71 -3.27
C VAL A 64 -3.10 6.70 -4.25
N ALA A 65 -2.00 7.31 -3.84
CA ALA A 65 -1.25 8.28 -4.60
C ALA A 65 0.23 7.87 -4.71
N VAL A 66 0.96 8.50 -5.60
CA VAL A 66 2.38 8.23 -5.81
C VAL A 66 3.21 9.50 -5.86
N ALA A 67 4.38 9.44 -5.25
CA ALA A 67 5.46 10.42 -5.40
C ALA A 67 6.75 9.74 -5.82
N SER A 68 7.65 10.46 -6.48
CA SER A 68 8.95 9.89 -6.87
C SER A 68 10.10 10.85 -6.72
N SER A 69 11.31 10.28 -6.62
CA SER A 69 12.58 11.03 -6.61
C SER A 69 13.68 10.21 -7.25
N ASP A 70 14.61 10.87 -7.94
CA ASP A 70 15.83 10.27 -8.48
C ASP A 70 16.95 10.16 -7.41
N SER A 71 16.67 10.61 -6.17
CA SER A 71 17.58 10.51 -5.02
C SER A 71 16.82 10.10 -3.76
N PRO A 72 17.39 9.22 -2.92
CA PRO A 72 16.83 8.90 -1.60
C PRO A 72 16.61 10.11 -0.70
N GLU A 73 17.39 11.16 -0.88
CA GLU A 73 17.32 12.42 -0.12
C GLU A 73 16.23 13.36 -0.65
N GLY A 74 15.63 13.03 -1.81
CA GLY A 74 14.68 13.90 -2.49
C GLY A 74 15.37 14.96 -3.39
N PRO A 75 14.67 16.00 -3.83
CA PRO A 75 13.26 16.27 -3.52
C PRO A 75 12.32 15.26 -4.16
N TYR A 76 11.20 14.97 -3.50
CA TYR A 76 10.13 14.13 -4.04
C TYR A 76 9.11 14.99 -4.80
N THR A 77 8.76 14.53 -5.98
CA THR A 77 7.69 15.10 -6.79
C THR A 77 6.41 14.30 -6.53
N ASP A 78 5.36 14.96 -6.06
CA ASP A 78 4.04 14.37 -5.94
C ASP A 78 3.36 14.32 -7.32
N HIS A 79 2.91 13.13 -7.72
CA HIS A 79 2.15 12.91 -8.96
C HIS A 79 0.64 12.88 -8.70
N GLY A 80 0.24 12.94 -7.43
CA GLY A 80 -1.17 12.92 -7.04
C GLY A 80 -1.78 11.51 -7.01
N PRO A 81 -3.12 11.45 -6.90
CA PRO A 81 -3.84 10.19 -6.77
C PRO A 81 -3.85 9.38 -8.07
N VAL A 82 -3.56 8.09 -7.95
CA VAL A 82 -3.64 7.10 -9.03
C VAL A 82 -5.00 6.40 -9.05
N VAL A 83 -5.54 6.08 -7.88
CA VAL A 83 -6.85 5.45 -7.74
C VAL A 83 -7.55 5.96 -6.48
N CYS A 84 -8.85 6.20 -6.61
CA CYS A 84 -9.71 6.71 -5.52
C CYS A 84 -11.03 5.95 -5.48
N GLU A 85 -11.61 5.86 -4.27
CA GLU A 85 -12.96 5.40 -4.06
C GLU A 85 -13.67 6.37 -3.10
N PRO A 86 -14.82 6.95 -3.50
CA PRO A 86 -15.40 8.08 -2.76
C PRO A 86 -16.16 7.70 -1.49
N ILE A 87 -16.59 6.44 -1.33
CA ILE A 87 -17.48 6.02 -0.24
C ILE A 87 -16.71 5.40 0.91
N VAL A 88 -15.94 4.34 0.64
CA VAL A 88 -15.18 3.59 1.64
C VAL A 88 -13.68 3.92 1.56
N GLY A 89 -13.17 4.17 0.36
CA GLY A 89 -11.78 4.52 0.12
C GLY A 89 -10.92 3.36 -0.37
N TYR A 90 -9.81 3.71 -1.02
CA TYR A 90 -8.71 2.81 -1.38
C TYR A 90 -7.46 3.20 -0.63
N ILE A 91 -6.78 2.21 -0.04
CA ILE A 91 -5.62 2.39 0.81
C ILE A 91 -4.53 1.33 0.52
N ASP A 92 -3.39 1.43 1.18
CA ASP A 92 -2.30 0.46 1.21
C ASP A 92 -1.75 0.12 -0.19
N GLY A 93 -1.31 1.15 -0.93
CA GLY A 93 -0.76 0.96 -2.27
C GLY A 93 0.60 0.25 -2.26
N PHE A 94 0.72 -0.85 -2.98
CA PHE A 94 1.93 -1.65 -3.14
C PHE A 94 2.20 -1.94 -4.62
N ALA A 95 3.41 -1.69 -5.12
CA ALA A 95 3.76 -1.94 -6.52
C ALA A 95 4.61 -3.19 -6.70
N ILE A 96 4.29 -3.99 -7.72
CA ILE A 96 5.02 -5.22 -8.05
C ILE A 96 5.07 -5.44 -9.56
N ARG A 97 6.16 -6.07 -10.03
CA ARG A 97 6.21 -6.60 -11.39
C ARG A 97 5.86 -8.07 -11.40
N ASP A 98 5.08 -8.47 -12.41
CA ASP A 98 4.74 -9.87 -12.64
C ASP A 98 5.92 -10.64 -13.28
N LYS A 99 5.69 -11.91 -13.59
CA LYS A 99 6.68 -12.78 -14.27
C LYS A 99 7.04 -12.33 -15.70
N ASN A 100 6.22 -11.49 -16.31
CA ASN A 100 6.42 -10.93 -17.66
C ASN A 100 6.99 -9.51 -17.60
N ASN A 101 7.42 -9.07 -16.42
CA ASN A 101 7.94 -7.72 -16.14
C ASN A 101 6.92 -6.59 -16.28
N LYS A 102 5.62 -6.90 -16.34
CA LYS A 102 4.56 -5.90 -16.32
C LYS A 102 4.38 -5.35 -14.90
N LEU A 103 4.20 -4.05 -14.80
CA LEU A 103 4.03 -3.34 -13.53
C LEU A 103 2.56 -3.32 -13.12
N TYR A 104 2.30 -3.62 -11.85
CA TYR A 104 0.96 -3.61 -11.25
C TYR A 104 0.97 -2.81 -9.96
N LEU A 105 -0.13 -2.07 -9.73
CA LEU A 105 -0.49 -1.54 -8.42
C LEU A 105 -1.42 -2.55 -7.74
N ILE A 106 -1.11 -2.85 -6.48
CA ILE A 106 -1.97 -3.59 -5.57
C ILE A 106 -2.51 -2.58 -4.56
N TRP A 107 -3.76 -2.72 -4.14
CA TRP A 107 -4.37 -1.87 -3.10
C TRP A 107 -5.54 -2.58 -2.45
N LYS A 108 -6.00 -2.05 -1.33
CA LYS A 108 -7.14 -2.55 -0.57
C LYS A 108 -8.33 -1.59 -0.66
N THR A 109 -9.54 -2.16 -0.68
CA THR A 109 -10.77 -1.41 -0.37
C THR A 109 -10.93 -1.27 1.14
N ASP A 110 -11.09 -0.05 1.67
CA ASP A 110 -11.28 0.23 3.10
C ASP A 110 -12.74 0.02 3.57
N GLY A 111 -13.31 -1.15 3.21
CA GLY A 111 -14.71 -1.50 3.43
C GLY A 111 -15.11 -1.70 4.90
N ASN A 112 -14.15 -2.03 5.77
CA ASN A 112 -14.38 -2.31 7.19
C ASN A 112 -15.09 -1.16 7.94
N SER A 113 -14.86 0.10 7.54
CA SER A 113 -15.55 1.27 8.10
C SER A 113 -17.06 1.26 7.86
N LYS A 114 -17.53 0.49 6.89
CA LYS A 114 -18.93 0.31 6.49
C LYS A 114 -19.44 -1.13 6.67
N ASN A 115 -18.70 -1.98 7.41
CA ASN A 115 -18.98 -3.41 7.54
C ASN A 115 -19.08 -4.13 6.18
N GLN A 116 -18.26 -3.73 5.23
CA GLN A 116 -18.11 -4.36 3.92
C GLN A 116 -16.80 -5.14 3.87
N PRO A 117 -16.67 -6.14 2.99
CA PRO A 117 -15.40 -6.84 2.77
C PRO A 117 -14.27 -5.88 2.37
N THR A 118 -13.05 -6.31 2.64
CA THR A 118 -11.82 -5.55 2.35
C THR A 118 -10.96 -6.29 1.33
N PRO A 119 -11.39 -6.37 0.05
CA PRO A 119 -10.64 -7.07 -0.97
C PRO A 119 -9.33 -6.35 -1.30
N PHE A 120 -8.30 -7.16 -1.62
CA PHE A 120 -7.12 -6.71 -2.35
C PHE A 120 -7.39 -6.75 -3.84
N TRP A 121 -6.94 -5.73 -4.53
CA TRP A 121 -7.05 -5.56 -5.98
C TRP A 121 -5.68 -5.49 -6.62
N ALA A 122 -5.59 -5.90 -7.86
CA ALA A 122 -4.44 -5.68 -8.72
C ALA A 122 -4.89 -5.07 -10.04
N GLN A 123 -4.14 -4.08 -10.55
CA GLN A 123 -4.36 -3.52 -11.87
C GLN A 123 -3.02 -3.13 -12.50
N GLU A 124 -2.87 -3.39 -13.79
CA GLU A 124 -1.71 -2.96 -14.56
C GLU A 124 -1.58 -1.43 -14.49
N MET A 125 -0.35 -0.93 -14.38
CA MET A 125 -0.10 0.51 -14.40
C MET A 125 0.98 0.84 -15.43
N ASN A 126 0.95 2.08 -15.93
CA ASN A 126 1.96 2.56 -16.86
C ASN A 126 3.34 2.64 -16.21
N GLU A 127 4.39 2.68 -17.02
CA GLU A 127 5.78 2.72 -16.53
C GLU A 127 6.10 4.01 -15.77
N GLU A 128 5.39 5.10 -16.05
CA GLU A 128 5.48 6.38 -15.34
C GLU A 128 4.82 6.34 -13.96
N ARG A 129 4.06 5.26 -13.68
CA ARG A 129 3.37 4.99 -12.41
C ARG A 129 2.28 6.00 -12.04
N THR A 130 1.71 6.65 -13.03
CA THR A 130 0.71 7.72 -12.85
C THR A 130 -0.68 7.33 -13.30
N GLU A 131 -0.85 6.21 -14.00
CA GLU A 131 -2.11 5.78 -14.58
C GLU A 131 -2.30 4.26 -14.50
N LEU A 132 -3.51 3.82 -14.19
CA LEU A 132 -3.90 2.41 -14.22
C LEU A 132 -4.49 2.03 -15.58
N LEU A 133 -4.11 0.86 -16.07
CA LEU A 133 -4.48 0.33 -17.38
C LEU A 133 -5.43 -0.84 -17.25
N GLY A 134 -6.46 -0.90 -18.14
CA GLY A 134 -7.42 -2.00 -18.16
C GLY A 134 -8.41 -1.95 -17.00
N LYS A 135 -8.70 -3.09 -16.38
CA LYS A 135 -9.66 -3.22 -15.28
C LYS A 135 -9.00 -3.86 -14.07
N PRO A 136 -9.39 -3.48 -12.85
CA PRO A 136 -8.91 -4.13 -11.64
C PRO A 136 -9.39 -5.58 -11.56
N VAL A 137 -8.56 -6.44 -11.00
CA VAL A 137 -8.85 -7.84 -10.69
C VAL A 137 -8.76 -8.01 -9.18
N GLU A 138 -9.78 -8.59 -8.57
CA GLU A 138 -9.75 -8.95 -7.17
C GLU A 138 -8.80 -10.14 -6.97
N LEU A 139 -7.87 -10.01 -6.02
CA LEU A 139 -6.95 -11.08 -5.66
C LEU A 139 -7.58 -12.02 -4.65
N PHE A 140 -7.95 -11.51 -3.51
CA PHE A 140 -8.69 -12.19 -2.44
C PHE A 140 -9.20 -11.16 -1.42
N ARG A 141 -10.03 -11.63 -0.49
CA ARG A 141 -10.64 -10.80 0.58
C ARG A 141 -10.64 -11.53 1.91
N ASN A 142 -11.07 -10.85 2.97
CA ASN A 142 -11.31 -11.48 4.26
C ASN A 142 -12.51 -12.45 4.14
N ASP A 143 -12.26 -13.73 4.32
CA ASP A 143 -13.25 -14.81 4.23
C ASP A 143 -13.02 -15.94 5.25
N LEU A 144 -12.03 -15.79 6.15
CA LEU A 144 -11.74 -16.69 7.24
C LEU A 144 -12.09 -16.05 8.60
N ASP A 145 -12.60 -16.84 9.55
CA ASP A 145 -13.06 -16.34 10.84
C ASP A 145 -11.98 -15.54 11.60
N TRP A 146 -10.73 -15.99 11.57
CA TRP A 146 -9.63 -15.31 12.26
C TRP A 146 -9.29 -13.93 11.67
N GLU A 147 -9.61 -13.69 10.41
CA GLU A 147 -9.38 -12.41 9.74
C GLU A 147 -10.35 -11.32 10.23
N GLY A 148 -11.47 -11.73 10.79
CA GLY A 148 -12.47 -10.81 11.31
C GLY A 148 -13.02 -9.88 10.21
N LYS A 149 -13.03 -8.58 10.50
CA LYS A 149 -13.67 -7.59 9.63
C LYS A 149 -12.78 -7.03 8.52
N LEU A 150 -11.47 -7.30 8.55
CA LEU A 150 -10.54 -6.72 7.58
C LEU A 150 -9.32 -7.58 7.33
N ILE A 151 -8.79 -7.45 6.12
CA ILE A 151 -7.40 -7.70 5.76
C ILE A 151 -6.82 -6.40 5.19
N GLU A 152 -5.51 -6.13 5.44
CA GLU A 152 -4.85 -4.91 4.98
C GLU A 152 -3.32 -5.02 5.02
N GLY A 153 -2.61 -3.97 4.54
CA GLY A 153 -1.16 -3.87 4.65
C GLY A 153 -0.43 -4.98 3.89
N GLU A 154 -0.86 -5.26 2.67
CA GLU A 154 -0.30 -6.30 1.82
C GLU A 154 1.14 -6.02 1.43
N ALA A 155 1.98 -7.06 1.52
CA ALA A 155 3.33 -7.08 0.98
C ALA A 155 3.53 -8.38 0.19
N ILE A 156 3.74 -8.24 -1.13
CA ILE A 156 3.88 -9.39 -2.02
C ILE A 156 5.34 -9.56 -2.42
N VAL A 157 5.85 -10.77 -2.19
CA VAL A 157 7.20 -11.17 -2.63
C VAL A 157 7.12 -12.38 -3.55
N LYS A 158 7.98 -12.41 -4.57
CA LYS A 158 8.14 -13.57 -5.43
C LYS A 158 9.30 -14.42 -4.91
N HIS A 159 9.03 -15.68 -4.61
CA HIS A 159 10.05 -16.65 -4.22
C HIS A 159 9.83 -17.98 -4.93
N GLY A 160 10.84 -18.45 -5.66
CA GLY A 160 10.73 -19.64 -6.49
C GLY A 160 9.61 -19.50 -7.53
N ASN A 161 8.68 -20.44 -7.53
CA ASN A 161 7.56 -20.49 -8.47
C ASN A 161 6.29 -19.84 -7.94
N TYR A 162 6.35 -19.15 -6.78
CA TYR A 162 5.19 -18.58 -6.13
C TYR A 162 5.35 -17.10 -5.83
N TYR A 163 4.24 -16.39 -5.80
CA TYR A 163 4.04 -15.14 -5.09
C TYR A 163 3.53 -15.46 -3.69
N TYR A 164 4.06 -14.78 -2.69
CA TYR A 164 3.60 -14.85 -1.30
C TYR A 164 3.12 -13.46 -0.90
N CYS A 165 1.87 -13.38 -0.46
CA CYS A 165 1.30 -12.16 0.09
C CYS A 165 1.25 -12.29 1.61
N PHE A 166 2.02 -11.47 2.31
CA PHE A 166 1.88 -11.26 3.74
C PHE A 166 0.88 -10.13 3.94
N TYR A 167 -0.04 -10.30 4.85
CA TYR A 167 -1.08 -9.33 5.11
C TYR A 167 -1.47 -9.32 6.59
N SER A 168 -1.96 -8.19 7.05
CA SER A 168 -2.47 -8.03 8.39
C SER A 168 -3.98 -8.26 8.41
N ALA A 169 -4.50 -8.73 9.53
CA ALA A 169 -5.93 -9.02 9.68
C ALA A 169 -6.43 -8.77 11.09
N ASN A 170 -7.76 -8.73 11.26
CA ASN A 170 -8.46 -8.52 12.51
C ASN A 170 -8.38 -7.06 13.01
N GLY A 171 -8.58 -6.78 14.31
CA GLY A 171 -8.68 -5.42 14.85
C GLY A 171 -7.33 -4.75 15.06
N CYS A 172 -7.03 -3.69 14.28
CA CYS A 172 -5.77 -2.97 14.36
C CYS A 172 -5.67 -2.00 15.54
N CYS A 173 -6.72 -1.25 15.77
CA CYS A 173 -6.64 0.01 16.50
C CYS A 173 -7.67 0.04 17.62
N GLY A 174 -7.24 0.24 18.85
CA GLY A 174 -8.10 0.29 20.03
C GLY A 174 -7.48 -0.36 21.26
N GLU A 175 -8.23 -0.41 22.35
CA GLU A 175 -7.74 -0.95 23.63
C GLU A 175 -7.40 -2.46 23.56
N ARG A 176 -8.05 -3.20 22.66
CA ARG A 176 -7.78 -4.62 22.42
C ARG A 176 -7.32 -4.80 20.98
N CYS A 177 -6.04 -4.59 20.74
CA CYS A 177 -5.43 -4.91 19.46
C CYS A 177 -5.37 -6.45 19.30
N THR A 178 -6.11 -6.96 18.32
CA THR A 178 -6.08 -8.37 17.90
C THR A 178 -5.44 -8.53 16.53
N TYR A 179 -4.72 -7.50 16.10
CA TYR A 179 -4.07 -7.45 14.80
C TYR A 179 -2.99 -8.51 14.69
N THR A 180 -3.04 -9.29 13.64
CA THR A 180 -2.15 -10.42 13.42
C THR A 180 -1.82 -10.56 11.94
N THR A 181 -0.84 -11.37 11.62
CA THR A 181 -0.34 -11.53 10.25
C THR A 181 -0.77 -12.88 9.68
N GLY A 182 -1.19 -12.87 8.44
CA GLY A 182 -1.40 -14.05 7.64
C GLY A 182 -0.54 -14.07 6.39
N VAL A 183 -0.46 -15.24 5.75
CA VAL A 183 0.19 -15.43 4.47
C VAL A 183 -0.71 -16.19 3.51
N ALA A 184 -0.73 -15.75 2.25
CA ALA A 184 -1.32 -16.46 1.13
C ALA A 184 -0.29 -16.62 0.03
N ARG A 185 -0.44 -17.63 -0.83
CA ARG A 185 0.45 -17.84 -1.98
C ARG A 185 -0.33 -18.09 -3.27
N ALA A 186 0.29 -17.78 -4.40
CA ALA A 186 -0.23 -18.10 -5.73
C ALA A 186 0.90 -18.36 -6.71
N LYS A 187 0.65 -19.16 -7.75
CA LYS A 187 1.62 -19.36 -8.86
C LYS A 187 1.58 -18.22 -9.88
N ASP A 188 0.48 -17.52 -9.95
CA ASP A 188 0.29 -16.34 -10.78
C ASP A 188 -0.14 -15.17 -9.91
N LEU A 189 0.24 -13.95 -10.29
CA LEU A 189 -0.12 -12.74 -9.52
C LEU A 189 -1.64 -12.60 -9.35
N PHE A 190 -2.40 -13.04 -10.33
CA PHE A 190 -3.87 -13.00 -10.31
C PHE A 190 -4.52 -14.22 -9.67
N GLY A 191 -3.71 -15.10 -9.08
CA GLY A 191 -4.21 -16.27 -8.35
C GLY A 191 -4.35 -17.54 -9.21
N PRO A 192 -5.12 -18.54 -8.74
CA PRO A 192 -5.83 -18.48 -7.46
C PRO A 192 -4.88 -18.39 -6.27
N TRP A 193 -5.26 -17.56 -5.27
CA TRP A 193 -4.52 -17.40 -4.03
C TRP A 193 -4.96 -18.44 -2.99
N GLU A 194 -4.00 -19.12 -2.38
CA GLU A 194 -4.21 -20.11 -1.33
C GLU A 194 -3.71 -19.54 0.00
N LYS A 195 -4.62 -19.29 0.94
CA LYS A 195 -4.26 -18.89 2.31
C LYS A 195 -3.68 -20.08 3.07
N ASP A 196 -2.63 -19.83 3.87
CA ASP A 196 -2.02 -20.90 4.67
C ASP A 196 -3.03 -21.43 5.71
N PRO A 197 -3.26 -22.73 5.81
CA PRO A 197 -4.19 -23.30 6.80
C PRO A 197 -3.71 -23.13 8.25
N ASN A 198 -2.43 -22.77 8.46
CA ASN A 198 -1.88 -22.49 9.77
C ASN A 198 -1.93 -21.00 10.16
N ASN A 199 -2.53 -20.15 9.30
CA ASN A 199 -2.77 -18.76 9.68
C ASN A 199 -3.60 -18.64 10.97
N PRO A 200 -3.37 -17.60 11.78
CA PRO A 200 -2.33 -16.57 11.69
C PRO A 200 -0.94 -17.07 12.06
N ILE A 201 0.11 -16.46 11.47
CA ILE A 201 1.53 -16.77 11.70
C ILE A 201 2.17 -15.82 12.69
#